data_4d837531a835e34a31d095d70abbfe0f
#
_entry.id   4d837531a835e34a31d095d70abbfe0f
#
_cell.length_a   1.000
_cell.length_b   1.000
_cell.length_c   1.000
_cell.angle_alpha   90.00
_cell.angle_beta   90.00
_cell.angle_gamma   90.00
#
_symmetry.space_group_name_H-M   'P 1'
#
loop_
_entity.id
_entity.type
_entity.pdbx_description
1 polymer ?
#
loop_
_entity_poly.entity_id
_entity_poly.type
_entity_poly.pdbx_seq_one_letter_code
_entity_poly.pdbx_strand_id
1 'polypeptide(L)'
;MIIYYQDNHDCMFAANIIYNNRKHLAWDDGTNVKLVPYRYSRTDILKILDTKETVVILGIGFFANDLKSIERVRTIIQRSKKVIWIDGHENTEDLMKMFPEIETYYEKGRATSFILHYKILKRDYNLGVDLIAEKQTYPNPSMACICLYLYILSVYSDPSDIVWNEIYESNNLDPLINTGLITIDFLKQQNIFAIENFGYKSILNGEEVIALNADHRLFLPDVVYTQKIPILFWQFDGNMYRYFLYKANSKVNCLELAKIYNSFGTDYRATFVLSSLIAPRKEKEWESLKWWKISLLILVKI
;
A
#
# COMPACT_ATOMS: atom_id res chain seq x y z
N MET A 1 -1.86 -25.74 0.72
CA MET A 1 -2.16 -24.49 1.52
C MET A 1 -2.35 -23.30 0.60
N ILE A 2 -3.35 -22.45 0.83
CA ILE A 2 -3.58 -21.20 0.10
C ILE A 2 -3.41 -20.02 1.05
N ILE A 3 -2.59 -19.04 0.67
CA ILE A 3 -2.39 -17.82 1.44
C ILE A 3 -2.99 -16.66 0.64
N TYR A 4 -4.12 -16.12 1.12
CA TYR A 4 -4.66 -14.84 0.67
C TYR A 4 -4.00 -13.73 1.46
N TYR A 5 -3.40 -12.77 0.80
CA TYR A 5 -2.74 -11.64 1.46
C TYR A 5 -3.13 -10.31 0.82
N GLN A 6 -3.28 -9.28 1.63
CA GLN A 6 -3.43 -7.92 1.11
C GLN A 6 -2.17 -7.54 0.34
N ASP A 7 -2.34 -6.95 -0.85
CA ASP A 7 -1.24 -6.52 -1.71
C ASP A 7 -0.54 -5.26 -1.14
N ASN A 8 0.13 -5.44 -0.01
CA ASN A 8 0.99 -4.47 0.65
C ASN A 8 2.23 -5.17 1.23
N HIS A 9 3.27 -4.41 1.51
CA HIS A 9 4.58 -4.97 1.91
C HIS A 9 4.53 -5.76 3.22
N ASP A 10 3.73 -5.33 4.21
CA ASP A 10 3.58 -6.05 5.47
C ASP A 10 3.00 -7.45 5.25
N CYS A 11 1.91 -7.54 4.47
CA CYS A 11 1.26 -8.83 4.22
C CYS A 11 2.06 -9.71 3.23
N MET A 12 2.80 -9.11 2.29
CA MET A 12 3.76 -9.83 1.46
C MET A 12 4.88 -10.43 2.30
N PHE A 13 5.43 -9.66 3.23
CA PHE A 13 6.45 -10.13 4.16
C PHE A 13 5.92 -11.22 5.09
N ALA A 14 4.72 -11.05 5.64
CA ALA A 14 4.06 -12.10 6.43
C ALA A 14 3.84 -13.39 5.61
N ALA A 15 3.43 -13.26 4.35
CA ALA A 15 3.27 -14.41 3.45
C ALA A 15 4.62 -15.12 3.19
N ASN A 16 5.71 -14.36 3.01
CA ASN A 16 7.05 -14.91 2.87
C ASN A 16 7.50 -15.64 4.16
N ILE A 17 7.28 -15.05 5.33
CA ILE A 17 7.61 -15.70 6.61
C ILE A 17 6.88 -17.06 6.73
N ILE A 18 5.60 -17.14 6.37
CA ILE A 18 4.86 -18.41 6.37
C ILE A 18 5.46 -19.36 5.34
N TYR A 19 5.70 -18.88 4.12
CA TYR A 19 6.22 -19.70 3.03
C TYR A 19 7.52 -20.44 3.42
N ASN A 20 8.43 -19.74 4.10
CA ASN A 20 9.73 -20.30 4.49
C ASN A 20 9.71 -21.03 5.84
N ASN A 21 8.82 -20.65 6.75
CA ASN A 21 8.75 -21.22 8.10
C ASN A 21 7.58 -22.19 8.30
N ARG A 22 6.84 -22.56 7.24
CA ARG A 22 5.61 -23.35 7.34
C ARG A 22 5.73 -24.62 8.18
N LYS A 23 6.86 -25.32 8.08
CA LYS A 23 7.12 -26.56 8.83
C LYS A 23 7.08 -26.39 10.35
N HIS A 24 7.19 -25.16 10.83
CA HIS A 24 7.10 -24.80 12.26
C HIS A 24 5.69 -24.38 12.66
N LEU A 25 4.74 -24.37 11.75
CA LEU A 25 3.38 -23.95 11.99
C LEU A 25 2.49 -25.17 12.21
N ALA A 26 1.76 -25.18 13.32
CA ALA A 26 0.90 -26.29 13.72
C ALA A 26 -0.23 -26.61 12.72
N TRP A 27 -0.47 -25.71 11.77
CA TRP A 27 -1.50 -25.82 10.74
C TRP A 27 -0.93 -26.05 9.31
N ASP A 28 0.38 -26.33 9.20
CA ASP A 28 0.94 -26.81 7.93
C ASP A 28 0.40 -28.20 7.59
N ASP A 29 -0.19 -28.32 6.41
CA ASP A 29 -0.78 -29.58 5.90
C ASP A 29 0.15 -30.30 4.92
N GLY A 30 1.39 -29.82 4.76
CA GLY A 30 2.40 -30.38 3.86
C GLY A 30 2.12 -30.18 2.37
N THR A 31 1.02 -29.51 2.00
CA THR A 31 0.68 -29.23 0.60
C THR A 31 1.51 -28.09 0.04
N ASN A 32 1.53 -27.94 -1.30
CA ASN A 32 2.18 -26.80 -1.93
C ASN A 32 1.49 -25.47 -1.53
N VAL A 33 2.31 -24.43 -1.28
CA VAL A 33 1.79 -23.09 -0.98
C VAL A 33 1.42 -22.38 -2.26
N LYS A 34 0.19 -21.84 -2.30
CA LYS A 34 -0.29 -20.95 -3.33
C LYS A 34 -0.51 -19.56 -2.75
N LEU A 35 0.20 -18.58 -3.28
CA LEU A 35 0.11 -17.17 -2.88
C LEU A 35 -0.93 -16.47 -3.75
N VAL A 36 -1.90 -15.78 -3.15
CA VAL A 36 -3.01 -15.11 -3.84
C VAL A 36 -3.14 -13.68 -3.32
N PRO A 37 -2.68 -12.68 -4.10
CA PRO A 37 -2.80 -11.28 -3.70
C PRO A 37 -4.25 -10.80 -3.73
N TYR A 38 -4.60 -9.94 -2.78
CA TYR A 38 -5.87 -9.25 -2.73
C TYR A 38 -5.65 -7.73 -2.76
N ARG A 39 -6.28 -7.08 -3.74
CA ARG A 39 -6.30 -5.62 -3.86
C ARG A 39 -7.68 -5.09 -3.52
N TYR A 40 -7.74 -4.04 -2.70
CA TYR A 40 -8.99 -3.32 -2.48
C TYR A 40 -9.34 -2.49 -3.72
N SER A 41 -9.92 -3.14 -4.74
CA SER A 41 -10.56 -2.43 -5.84
C SER A 41 -12.06 -2.71 -5.83
N ARG A 42 -12.85 -1.77 -6.36
CA ARG A 42 -14.31 -1.96 -6.47
C ARG A 42 -14.69 -3.15 -7.37
N THR A 43 -13.78 -3.58 -8.20
CA THR A 43 -13.93 -4.65 -9.19
C THR A 43 -13.28 -5.97 -8.79
N ASP A 44 -12.36 -5.95 -7.80
CA ASP A 44 -11.66 -7.16 -7.40
C ASP A 44 -12.57 -8.05 -6.56
N ILE A 45 -13.08 -9.06 -7.22
CA ILE A 45 -13.70 -10.21 -6.55
C ILE A 45 -12.55 -11.10 -6.10
N LEU A 46 -12.39 -11.25 -4.78
CA LEU A 46 -11.47 -12.27 -4.24
C LEU A 46 -11.84 -13.60 -4.89
N LYS A 47 -10.98 -14.10 -5.76
CA LYS A 47 -11.18 -15.38 -6.44
C LYS A 47 -11.02 -16.50 -5.40
N ILE A 48 -12.13 -16.85 -4.74
CA ILE A 48 -12.12 -17.92 -3.76
C ILE A 48 -11.95 -19.23 -4.53
N LEU A 49 -10.82 -19.86 -4.30
CA LEU A 49 -10.51 -21.14 -4.91
C LEU A 49 -11.30 -22.25 -4.22
N ASP A 50 -11.85 -23.14 -5.00
CA ASP A 50 -12.48 -24.36 -4.47
C ASP A 50 -11.37 -25.31 -4.06
N THR A 51 -11.16 -25.46 -2.76
CA THR A 51 -10.07 -26.26 -2.22
C THR A 51 -10.48 -26.86 -0.89
N LYS A 52 -10.00 -28.08 -0.64
CA LYS A 52 -10.09 -28.71 0.67
C LYS A 52 -8.79 -28.57 1.46
N GLU A 53 -8.03 -27.51 1.20
CA GLU A 53 -6.76 -27.21 1.83
C GLU A 53 -6.91 -26.27 3.01
N THR A 54 -5.85 -26.08 3.76
CA THR A 54 -5.72 -25.02 4.74
C THR A 54 -5.65 -23.67 4.01
N VAL A 55 -6.44 -22.71 4.45
CA VAL A 55 -6.45 -21.33 3.95
C VAL A 55 -5.95 -20.39 5.05
N VAL A 56 -5.02 -19.51 4.69
CA VAL A 56 -4.52 -18.43 5.56
C VAL A 56 -4.92 -17.10 4.95
N ILE A 57 -5.49 -16.21 5.76
CA ILE A 57 -5.89 -14.84 5.38
C ILE A 57 -4.99 -13.87 6.13
N LEU A 58 -4.27 -13.02 5.40
CA LEU A 58 -3.29 -12.07 5.94
C LEU A 58 -3.69 -10.62 5.67
N GLY A 59 -4.01 -9.88 6.71
CA GLY A 59 -4.26 -8.44 6.68
C GLY A 59 -5.37 -8.00 5.74
N ILE A 60 -6.31 -8.89 5.41
CA ILE A 60 -7.48 -8.54 4.61
C ILE A 60 -8.59 -8.13 5.56
N GLY A 61 -8.85 -6.81 5.63
CA GLY A 61 -9.92 -6.24 6.45
C GLY A 61 -11.29 -6.56 5.83
N PHE A 62 -11.93 -7.60 6.29
CA PHE A 62 -13.35 -7.83 6.07
C PHE A 62 -14.14 -7.19 7.21
N PHE A 63 -15.32 -6.65 6.90
CA PHE A 63 -16.08 -5.84 7.85
C PHE A 63 -17.43 -6.48 8.19
N ALA A 64 -17.80 -6.48 9.47
CA ALA A 64 -19.04 -7.06 9.96
C ALA A 64 -20.31 -6.36 9.44
N ASN A 65 -20.21 -5.09 9.07
CA ASN A 65 -21.31 -4.31 8.47
C ASN A 65 -21.41 -4.41 6.94
N ASP A 66 -20.52 -5.19 6.30
CA ASP A 66 -20.53 -5.43 4.86
C ASP A 66 -20.98 -6.86 4.55
N LEU A 67 -22.19 -7.01 4.02
CA LEU A 67 -22.77 -8.32 3.65
C LEU A 67 -21.86 -9.10 2.69
N LYS A 68 -21.16 -8.41 1.77
CA LYS A 68 -20.24 -9.08 0.85
C LYS A 68 -19.02 -9.65 1.57
N SER A 69 -18.52 -8.97 2.59
CA SER A 69 -17.45 -9.47 3.45
C SER A 69 -17.91 -10.74 4.20
N ILE A 70 -19.09 -10.71 4.79
CA ILE A 70 -19.68 -11.86 5.49
C ILE A 70 -19.84 -13.07 4.55
N GLU A 71 -20.40 -12.87 3.36
CA GLU A 71 -20.58 -13.93 2.36
C GLU A 71 -19.25 -14.50 1.86
N ARG A 72 -18.24 -13.66 1.67
CA ARG A 72 -16.90 -14.09 1.28
C ARG A 72 -16.26 -14.98 2.34
N VAL A 73 -16.31 -14.57 3.60
CA VAL A 73 -15.77 -15.37 4.72
C VAL A 73 -16.51 -16.71 4.82
N ARG A 74 -17.84 -16.72 4.76
CA ARG A 74 -18.61 -17.97 4.72
C ARG A 74 -18.19 -18.89 3.58
N THR A 75 -18.01 -18.33 2.38
CA THR A 75 -17.61 -19.10 1.19
C THR A 75 -16.20 -19.70 1.39
N ILE A 76 -15.28 -18.94 1.96
CA ILE A 76 -13.93 -19.44 2.27
C ILE A 76 -14.03 -20.62 3.25
N ILE A 77 -14.79 -20.48 4.34
CA ILE A 77 -14.98 -21.53 5.34
C ILE A 77 -15.54 -22.81 4.68
N GLN A 78 -16.61 -22.69 3.90
CA GLN A 78 -17.28 -23.84 3.26
C GLN A 78 -16.37 -24.60 2.28
N ARG A 79 -15.42 -23.92 1.67
CA ARG A 79 -14.53 -24.49 0.63
C ARG A 79 -13.18 -24.93 1.15
N SER A 80 -12.88 -24.68 2.43
CA SER A 80 -11.58 -24.93 3.02
C SER A 80 -11.66 -26.04 4.06
N LYS A 81 -10.53 -26.74 4.27
CA LYS A 81 -10.38 -27.71 5.35
C LYS A 81 -10.25 -26.99 6.70
N LYS A 82 -9.51 -25.92 6.72
CA LYS A 82 -9.22 -25.09 7.89
C LYS A 82 -8.98 -23.65 7.45
N VAL A 83 -9.41 -22.69 8.22
CA VAL A 83 -9.14 -21.25 7.97
C VAL A 83 -8.40 -20.67 9.15
N ILE A 84 -7.30 -19.98 8.85
CA ILE A 84 -6.52 -19.17 9.79
C ILE A 84 -6.60 -17.72 9.34
N TRP A 85 -6.93 -16.80 10.24
CA TRP A 85 -7.01 -15.39 9.92
C TRP A 85 -6.14 -14.56 10.85
N ILE A 86 -5.18 -13.84 10.27
CA ILE A 86 -4.20 -12.99 10.97
C ILE A 86 -4.43 -11.55 10.52
N ASP A 87 -4.83 -10.67 11.43
CA ASP A 87 -5.19 -9.30 11.09
C ASP A 87 -5.06 -8.33 12.29
N GLY A 88 -4.81 -7.05 11.99
CA GLY A 88 -4.80 -5.98 12.97
C GLY A 88 -5.74 -4.81 12.65
N HIS A 89 -6.57 -4.91 11.59
CA HIS A 89 -7.52 -3.85 11.25
C HIS A 89 -8.63 -3.70 12.29
N GLU A 90 -8.91 -2.47 12.71
CA GLU A 90 -9.81 -2.16 13.83
C GLU A 90 -11.21 -2.77 13.72
N ASN A 91 -11.75 -2.86 12.51
CA ASN A 91 -13.13 -3.29 12.26
C ASN A 91 -13.27 -4.79 11.95
N THR A 92 -12.17 -5.54 11.96
CA THR A 92 -12.16 -6.97 11.60
C THR A 92 -12.56 -7.85 12.77
N GLU A 93 -12.29 -7.42 14.01
CA GLU A 93 -12.53 -8.19 15.23
C GLU A 93 -13.98 -8.66 15.38
N ASP A 94 -14.93 -7.77 15.07
CA ASP A 94 -16.35 -8.11 15.21
C ASP A 94 -16.78 -9.19 14.21
N LEU A 95 -16.22 -9.14 12.99
CA LEU A 95 -16.48 -10.19 12.00
C LEU A 95 -15.82 -11.52 12.39
N MET A 96 -14.60 -11.50 12.93
CA MET A 96 -13.93 -12.70 13.44
C MET A 96 -14.76 -13.40 14.52
N LYS A 97 -15.39 -12.64 15.43
CA LYS A 97 -16.28 -13.17 16.48
C LYS A 97 -17.54 -13.86 15.94
N MET A 98 -17.97 -13.50 14.72
CA MET A 98 -19.14 -14.14 14.07
C MET A 98 -18.83 -15.55 13.53
N PHE A 99 -17.55 -15.93 13.42
CA PHE A 99 -17.10 -17.19 12.86
C PHE A 99 -16.15 -17.92 13.82
N PRO A 100 -16.66 -18.48 14.93
CA PRO A 100 -15.84 -19.11 15.96
C PRO A 100 -15.09 -20.37 15.49
N GLU A 101 -15.45 -20.91 14.33
CA GLU A 101 -14.76 -22.03 13.67
C GLU A 101 -13.43 -21.63 13.00
N ILE A 102 -13.17 -20.34 12.83
CA ILE A 102 -11.90 -19.82 12.28
C ILE A 102 -10.87 -19.71 13.42
N GLU A 103 -9.66 -20.19 13.18
CA GLU A 103 -8.53 -19.88 14.03
C GLU A 103 -8.06 -18.45 13.78
N THR A 104 -8.28 -17.55 14.75
CA THR A 104 -8.01 -16.13 14.59
C THR A 104 -6.84 -15.66 15.44
N TYR A 105 -5.98 -14.82 14.84
CA TYR A 105 -4.91 -14.11 15.53
C TYR A 105 -5.09 -12.62 15.26
N TYR A 106 -5.56 -11.91 16.26
CA TYR A 106 -5.92 -10.51 16.16
C TYR A 106 -5.21 -9.67 17.22
N GLU A 107 -4.64 -8.53 16.79
CA GLU A 107 -4.15 -7.50 17.68
C GLU A 107 -4.38 -6.12 17.03
N LYS A 108 -5.33 -5.37 17.61
CA LYS A 108 -5.78 -4.08 17.09
C LYS A 108 -4.63 -3.12 16.79
N GLY A 109 -4.59 -2.58 15.56
CA GLY A 109 -3.61 -1.60 15.12
C GLY A 109 -2.20 -2.15 14.89
N ARG A 110 -2.00 -3.48 14.97
CA ARG A 110 -0.70 -4.09 14.71
C ARG A 110 -0.59 -4.61 13.28
N ALA A 111 0.62 -4.56 12.77
CA ALA A 111 0.96 -5.15 11.48
C ALA A 111 0.83 -6.67 11.48
N THR A 112 0.43 -7.26 10.36
CA THR A 112 0.23 -8.71 10.22
C THR A 112 1.53 -9.49 10.41
N SER A 113 2.65 -9.00 9.88
CA SER A 113 3.97 -9.61 10.07
C SER A 113 4.42 -9.61 11.53
N PHE A 114 4.09 -8.55 12.29
CA PHE A 114 4.35 -8.46 13.73
C PHE A 114 3.57 -9.54 14.49
N ILE A 115 2.26 -9.67 14.23
CA ILE A 115 1.41 -10.68 14.89
C ILE A 115 1.95 -12.09 14.58
N LEU A 116 2.28 -12.36 13.32
CA LEU A 116 2.81 -13.65 12.91
C LEU A 116 4.12 -13.99 13.63
N HIS A 117 5.07 -13.06 13.62
CA HIS A 117 6.41 -13.30 14.16
C HIS A 117 6.41 -13.47 15.68
N TYR A 118 5.81 -12.51 16.41
CA TYR A 118 5.89 -12.46 17.87
C TYR A 118 4.83 -13.27 18.58
N LYS A 119 3.61 -13.40 18.01
CA LYS A 119 2.50 -14.09 18.71
C LYS A 119 2.32 -15.54 18.25
N ILE A 120 2.53 -15.81 16.98
CA ILE A 120 2.31 -17.17 16.43
C ILE A 120 3.61 -17.97 16.46
N LEU A 121 4.69 -17.45 15.86
CA LEU A 121 5.99 -18.12 15.85
C LEU A 121 6.76 -17.99 17.15
N LYS A 122 6.39 -17.02 18.00
CA LYS A 122 7.02 -16.74 19.30
C LYS A 122 8.54 -16.61 19.21
N ARG A 123 8.99 -15.89 18.17
CA ARG A 123 10.42 -15.64 17.92
C ARG A 123 10.90 -14.42 18.68
N ASP A 124 12.23 -14.34 18.85
CA ASP A 124 12.92 -13.21 19.46
C ASP A 124 12.88 -11.97 18.57
N TYR A 125 13.44 -10.86 19.08
CA TYR A 125 13.52 -9.58 18.37
C TYR A 125 14.06 -9.73 16.93
N ASN A 126 13.39 -9.06 15.99
CA ASN A 126 13.78 -9.04 14.59
C ASN A 126 13.60 -7.62 14.02
N LEU A 127 14.73 -6.98 13.67
CA LEU A 127 14.72 -5.61 13.16
C LEU A 127 13.93 -5.46 11.86
N GLY A 128 13.99 -6.44 10.96
CA GLY A 128 13.26 -6.42 9.69
C GLY A 128 11.75 -6.44 9.92
N VAL A 129 11.27 -7.27 10.84
CA VAL A 129 9.85 -7.30 11.22
C VAL A 129 9.41 -5.97 11.81
N ASP A 130 10.21 -5.39 12.71
CA ASP A 130 9.85 -4.14 13.37
C ASP A 130 9.80 -2.97 12.39
N LEU A 131 10.79 -2.83 11.49
CA LEU A 131 10.81 -1.77 10.50
C LEU A 131 9.65 -1.88 9.48
N ILE A 132 9.31 -3.10 9.03
CA ILE A 132 8.16 -3.28 8.13
C ILE A 132 6.86 -3.01 8.85
N ALA A 133 6.71 -3.48 10.09
CA ALA A 133 5.54 -3.25 10.92
C ALA A 133 5.35 -1.77 11.28
N GLU A 134 6.45 -1.03 11.47
CA GLU A 134 6.45 0.39 11.80
C GLU A 134 5.68 1.22 10.75
N LYS A 135 5.86 0.93 9.46
CA LYS A 135 5.18 1.61 8.35
C LYS A 135 3.66 1.49 8.43
N GLN A 136 3.16 0.36 8.91
CA GLN A 136 1.72 0.11 9.03
C GLN A 136 1.14 0.65 10.34
N THR A 137 1.95 0.70 11.38
CA THR A 137 1.50 1.01 12.75
C THR A 137 1.57 2.50 13.07
N TYR A 138 2.57 3.21 12.54
CA TYR A 138 2.83 4.60 12.93
C TYR A 138 2.63 5.58 11.77
N PRO A 139 2.01 6.77 12.03
CA PRO A 139 1.82 7.79 11.00
C PRO A 139 3.15 8.43 10.54
N ASN A 140 4.16 8.45 11.41
CA ASN A 140 5.48 9.01 11.16
C ASN A 140 6.56 7.93 11.38
N PRO A 141 6.80 7.07 10.39
CA PRO A 141 7.81 6.03 10.49
C PRO A 141 9.23 6.61 10.52
N SER A 142 10.16 5.86 11.10
CA SER A 142 11.58 6.22 11.14
C SER A 142 12.19 6.32 9.74
N MET A 143 13.32 7.04 9.63
CA MET A 143 14.06 7.13 8.36
C MET A 143 14.52 5.73 7.90
N ALA A 144 14.95 4.87 8.81
CA ALA A 144 15.34 3.50 8.49
C ALA A 144 14.17 2.70 7.86
N CYS A 145 12.97 2.84 8.43
CA CYS A 145 11.76 2.24 7.86
C CYS A 145 11.47 2.76 6.45
N ILE A 146 11.54 4.09 6.25
CA ILE A 146 11.31 4.70 4.93
C ILE A 146 12.33 4.20 3.91
N CYS A 147 13.61 4.15 4.28
CA CYS A 147 14.68 3.67 3.40
C CYS A 147 14.49 2.21 3.03
N LEU A 148 14.20 1.34 4.00
CA LEU A 148 13.94 -0.07 3.73
C LEU A 148 12.73 -0.26 2.80
N TYR A 149 11.66 0.52 3.01
CA TYR A 149 10.48 0.51 2.15
C TYR A 149 10.82 0.90 0.70
N LEU A 150 11.63 1.94 0.50
CA LEU A 150 12.05 2.38 -0.84
C LEU A 150 13.01 1.39 -1.50
N TYR A 151 13.88 0.74 -0.74
CA TYR A 151 14.67 -0.37 -1.24
C TYR A 151 13.76 -1.49 -1.78
N ILE A 152 12.79 -1.94 -0.99
CA ILE A 152 11.82 -2.98 -1.41
C ILE A 152 11.10 -2.58 -2.69
N LEU A 153 10.63 -1.32 -2.79
CA LEU A 153 9.98 -0.81 -4.01
C LEU A 153 10.90 -0.85 -5.24
N SER A 154 12.21 -0.67 -5.05
CA SER A 154 13.18 -0.65 -6.15
C SER A 154 13.46 -2.03 -6.74
N VAL A 155 13.25 -3.10 -5.97
CA VAL A 155 13.55 -4.48 -6.38
C VAL A 155 12.32 -5.29 -6.80
N TYR A 156 11.15 -4.68 -6.90
CA TYR A 156 9.88 -5.28 -7.29
C TYR A 156 9.69 -6.68 -6.69
N SER A 157 9.15 -6.76 -5.51
CA SER A 157 9.09 -7.99 -4.73
C SER A 157 7.72 -8.69 -4.83
N ASP A 158 7.78 -9.99 -5.06
CA ASP A 158 6.70 -10.96 -4.81
C ASP A 158 6.97 -11.64 -3.45
N PRO A 159 5.97 -12.15 -2.72
CA PRO A 159 6.23 -12.83 -1.44
C PRO A 159 7.22 -14.02 -1.51
N SER A 160 7.47 -14.58 -2.69
CA SER A 160 8.47 -15.64 -2.88
C SER A 160 9.90 -15.14 -3.15
N ASP A 161 10.08 -13.82 -3.31
CA ASP A 161 11.39 -13.25 -3.62
C ASP A 161 12.37 -13.37 -2.44
N ILE A 162 13.64 -13.57 -2.78
CA ILE A 162 14.72 -13.72 -1.80
C ILE A 162 14.93 -12.50 -0.93
N VAL A 163 14.57 -11.31 -1.41
CA VAL A 163 14.71 -10.05 -0.65
C VAL A 163 14.02 -10.11 0.71
N TRP A 164 12.89 -10.79 0.80
CA TRP A 164 12.17 -10.93 2.06
C TRP A 164 12.94 -11.80 3.06
N ASN A 165 13.64 -12.84 2.57
CA ASN A 165 14.49 -13.67 3.41
C ASN A 165 15.71 -12.90 3.89
N GLU A 166 16.32 -12.09 3.02
CA GLU A 166 17.43 -11.22 3.39
C GLU A 166 17.02 -10.26 4.50
N ILE A 167 15.82 -9.67 4.42
CA ILE A 167 15.28 -8.78 5.45
C ILE A 167 14.99 -9.57 6.76
N TYR A 168 14.43 -10.78 6.64
CA TYR A 168 14.03 -11.57 7.80
C TYR A 168 15.21 -12.21 8.55
N GLU A 169 16.22 -12.68 7.82
CA GLU A 169 17.35 -13.43 8.39
C GLU A 169 18.55 -12.57 8.71
N SER A 170 18.60 -11.34 8.19
CA SER A 170 19.76 -10.47 8.39
C SER A 170 19.81 -9.90 9.80
N ASN A 171 20.98 -10.02 10.42
CA ASN A 171 21.30 -9.32 11.67
C ASN A 171 21.73 -7.86 11.44
N ASN A 172 21.96 -7.44 10.18
CA ASN A 172 22.36 -6.10 9.81
C ASN A 172 21.66 -5.66 8.53
N LEU A 173 20.72 -4.72 8.64
CA LEU A 173 19.98 -4.15 7.52
C LEU A 173 20.62 -2.86 6.95
N ASP A 174 21.75 -2.40 7.49
CA ASP A 174 22.39 -1.17 7.04
C ASP A 174 22.67 -1.13 5.53
N PRO A 175 23.13 -2.21 4.86
CA PRO A 175 23.33 -2.17 3.41
C PRO A 175 22.03 -1.89 2.63
N LEU A 176 20.89 -2.47 3.05
CA LEU A 176 19.59 -2.28 2.41
C LEU A 176 19.06 -0.86 2.69
N ILE A 177 19.20 -0.40 3.93
CA ILE A 177 18.82 0.96 4.36
C ILE A 177 19.63 1.99 3.59
N ASN A 178 20.94 1.81 3.44
CA ASN A 178 21.81 2.72 2.69
C ASN A 178 21.45 2.78 1.21
N THR A 179 21.09 1.64 0.60
CA THR A 179 20.57 1.62 -0.77
C THR A 179 19.27 2.41 -0.89
N GLY A 180 18.36 2.25 0.07
CA GLY A 180 17.13 3.04 0.14
C GLY A 180 17.39 4.53 0.34
N LEU A 181 18.42 4.92 1.09
CA LEU A 181 18.79 6.32 1.28
C LEU A 181 19.25 6.97 -0.03
N ILE A 182 20.08 6.26 -0.82
CA ILE A 182 20.47 6.72 -2.16
C ILE A 182 19.22 6.89 -3.04
N THR A 183 18.28 5.97 -2.94
CA THR A 183 16.99 6.04 -3.67
C THR A 183 16.19 7.27 -3.25
N ILE A 184 16.15 7.64 -1.97
CA ILE A 184 15.48 8.86 -1.50
C ILE A 184 16.06 10.10 -2.17
N ASP A 185 17.39 10.26 -2.16
CA ASP A 185 18.02 11.43 -2.74
C ASP A 185 17.77 11.53 -4.24
N PHE A 186 17.84 10.43 -4.95
CA PHE A 186 17.49 10.38 -6.36
C PHE A 186 16.00 10.76 -6.59
N LEU A 187 15.07 10.21 -5.83
CA LEU A 187 13.64 10.53 -5.93
C LEU A 187 13.35 11.98 -5.59
N LYS A 188 14.03 12.57 -4.60
CA LYS A 188 13.91 14.00 -4.28
C LYS A 188 14.24 14.85 -5.50
N GLN A 189 15.36 14.60 -6.14
CA GLN A 189 15.77 15.34 -7.34
C GLN A 189 14.77 15.16 -8.48
N GLN A 190 14.32 13.93 -8.72
CA GLN A 190 13.32 13.64 -9.76
C GLN A 190 11.97 14.31 -9.46
N ASN A 191 11.52 14.31 -8.20
CA ASN A 191 10.27 14.96 -7.83
C ASN A 191 10.34 16.49 -7.99
N ILE A 192 11.43 17.12 -7.56
CA ILE A 192 11.66 18.56 -7.77
C ILE A 192 11.64 18.87 -9.27
N PHE A 193 12.43 18.14 -10.05
CA PHE A 193 12.49 18.29 -11.49
C PHE A 193 11.10 18.14 -12.15
N ALA A 194 10.33 17.14 -11.72
CA ALA A 194 8.99 16.90 -12.27
C ALA A 194 8.03 18.07 -11.96
N ILE A 195 8.04 18.59 -10.73
CA ILE A 195 7.19 19.72 -10.33
C ILE A 195 7.57 20.98 -11.11
N GLU A 196 8.86 21.27 -11.24
CA GLU A 196 9.36 22.49 -11.91
C GLU A 196 9.17 22.48 -13.44
N ASN A 197 9.32 21.31 -14.07
CA ASN A 197 9.32 21.22 -15.54
C ASN A 197 8.00 20.74 -16.14
N PHE A 198 7.20 19.97 -15.39
CA PHE A 198 5.94 19.41 -15.87
C PHE A 198 4.72 19.87 -15.08
N GLY A 199 4.94 20.45 -13.88
CA GLY A 199 3.89 21.13 -13.15
C GLY A 199 3.47 22.42 -13.86
N TYR A 200 2.19 22.69 -13.88
CA TYR A 200 1.64 23.92 -14.45
C TYR A 200 0.65 24.57 -13.48
N LYS A 201 0.59 25.90 -13.52
CA LYS A 201 -0.35 26.66 -12.70
C LYS A 201 -1.78 26.47 -13.20
N SER A 202 -2.68 26.19 -12.28
CA SER A 202 -4.10 26.06 -12.55
C SER A 202 -4.89 26.69 -11.39
N ILE A 203 -6.19 26.87 -11.57
CA ILE A 203 -7.08 27.38 -10.53
C ILE A 203 -8.05 26.26 -10.14
N LEU A 204 -8.11 25.98 -8.85
CA LEU A 204 -9.07 25.06 -8.26
C LEU A 204 -9.95 25.84 -7.27
N ASN A 205 -11.23 26.00 -7.59
CA ASN A 205 -12.19 26.71 -6.76
C ASN A 205 -11.68 28.09 -6.25
N GLY A 206 -11.05 28.87 -7.16
CA GLY A 206 -10.53 30.21 -6.88
C GLY A 206 -9.10 30.26 -6.33
N GLU A 207 -8.54 29.15 -5.90
CA GLU A 207 -7.17 29.06 -5.37
C GLU A 207 -6.18 28.59 -6.44
N GLU A 208 -4.98 29.18 -6.44
CA GLU A 208 -3.89 28.76 -7.32
C GLU A 208 -3.32 27.41 -6.86
N VAL A 209 -3.18 26.46 -7.79
CA VAL A 209 -2.57 25.14 -7.56
C VAL A 209 -1.53 24.84 -8.64
N ILE A 210 -0.54 24.00 -8.32
CA ILE A 210 0.33 23.39 -9.31
C ILE A 210 -0.33 22.07 -9.71
N ALA A 211 -0.80 21.95 -10.94
CA ALA A 211 -1.38 20.71 -11.45
C ALA A 211 -0.32 19.85 -12.14
N LEU A 212 -0.33 18.55 -11.86
CA LEU A 212 0.64 17.59 -12.39
C LEU A 212 -0.05 16.28 -12.76
N ASN A 213 0.11 15.83 -14.02
CA ASN A 213 -0.34 14.51 -14.44
C ASN A 213 0.69 13.46 -14.04
N ALA A 214 0.60 12.96 -12.82
CA ALA A 214 1.52 11.98 -12.27
C ALA A 214 0.87 11.13 -11.18
N ASP A 215 1.46 9.97 -10.91
CA ASP A 215 1.07 9.17 -9.74
C ASP A 215 1.64 9.82 -8.47
N HIS A 216 0.75 10.32 -7.62
CA HIS A 216 1.11 10.99 -6.38
C HIS A 216 1.95 10.10 -5.45
N ARG A 217 1.84 8.76 -5.56
CA ARG A 217 2.57 7.79 -4.74
C ARG A 217 4.06 7.76 -5.05
N LEU A 218 4.46 8.26 -6.22
CA LEU A 218 5.86 8.39 -6.63
C LEU A 218 6.53 9.65 -6.06
N PHE A 219 5.78 10.51 -5.36
CA PHE A 219 6.30 11.76 -4.81
C PHE A 219 6.51 11.65 -3.31
N LEU A 220 7.69 12.05 -2.88
CA LEU A 220 8.04 12.08 -1.47
C LEU A 220 7.25 13.21 -0.77
N PRO A 221 6.64 12.94 0.39
CA PRO A 221 5.87 13.93 1.13
C PRO A 221 6.66 15.22 1.40
N ASP A 222 7.93 15.11 1.78
CA ASP A 222 8.79 16.27 2.06
C ASP A 222 8.91 17.22 0.86
N VAL A 223 9.03 16.68 -0.35
CA VAL A 223 9.11 17.50 -1.58
C VAL A 223 7.77 18.19 -1.84
N VAL A 224 6.65 17.50 -1.63
CA VAL A 224 5.31 18.03 -1.85
C VAL A 224 4.98 19.12 -0.82
N TYR A 225 5.22 18.85 0.46
CA TYR A 225 4.87 19.78 1.55
C TYR A 225 5.79 21.01 1.63
N THR A 226 6.97 20.99 1.04
CA THR A 226 7.86 22.18 0.98
C THR A 226 7.47 23.16 -0.13
N GLN A 227 6.58 22.80 -1.05
CA GLN A 227 6.09 23.74 -2.06
C GLN A 227 5.30 24.88 -1.43
N LYS A 228 5.27 26.04 -2.09
CA LYS A 228 4.55 27.23 -1.62
C LYS A 228 3.07 27.21 -1.98
N ILE A 229 2.73 26.47 -3.01
CA ILE A 229 1.40 26.40 -3.63
C ILE A 229 0.92 24.94 -3.53
N PRO A 230 -0.36 24.66 -3.23
CA PRO A 230 -0.89 23.31 -3.20
C PRO A 230 -0.64 22.56 -4.50
N ILE A 231 -0.37 21.25 -4.42
CA ILE A 231 -0.16 20.42 -5.59
C ILE A 231 -1.39 19.56 -5.83
N LEU A 232 -1.87 19.59 -7.08
CA LEU A 232 -2.98 18.79 -7.56
C LEU A 232 -2.43 17.72 -8.53
N PHE A 233 -2.20 16.51 -8.02
CA PHE A 233 -1.94 15.37 -8.91
C PHE A 233 -3.23 14.89 -9.55
N TRP A 234 -3.15 14.48 -10.81
CA TRP A 234 -4.29 13.89 -11.48
C TRP A 234 -3.87 12.76 -12.42
N GLN A 235 -4.76 11.79 -12.58
CA GLN A 235 -4.60 10.63 -13.45
C GLN A 235 -5.91 10.31 -14.14
N PHE A 236 -5.84 9.83 -15.38
CA PHE A 236 -6.97 9.30 -16.12
C PHE A 236 -6.88 7.77 -16.17
N ASP A 237 -7.91 7.06 -15.73
CA ASP A 237 -7.95 5.60 -15.67
C ASP A 237 -8.69 4.94 -16.82
N GLY A 238 -8.99 5.71 -17.87
CA GLY A 238 -9.77 5.28 -19.05
C GLY A 238 -11.25 5.70 -18.98
N ASN A 239 -11.79 5.96 -17.80
CA ASN A 239 -13.18 6.37 -17.59
C ASN A 239 -13.33 7.66 -16.80
N MET A 240 -12.48 7.85 -15.79
CA MET A 240 -12.59 8.93 -14.83
C MET A 240 -11.23 9.58 -14.56
N TYR A 241 -11.26 10.84 -14.20
CA TYR A 241 -10.08 11.56 -13.67
C TYR A 241 -10.04 11.43 -12.17
N ARG A 242 -8.94 10.93 -11.62
CA ARG A 242 -8.67 10.86 -10.17
C ARG A 242 -7.75 11.99 -9.78
N TYR A 243 -8.12 12.70 -8.72
CA TYR A 243 -7.40 13.86 -8.23
C TYR A 243 -6.93 13.63 -6.80
N PHE A 244 -5.70 14.09 -6.53
CA PHE A 244 -5.09 14.03 -5.21
C PHE A 244 -4.50 15.41 -4.92
N LEU A 245 -5.17 16.18 -4.07
CA LEU A 245 -4.77 17.51 -3.67
C LEU A 245 -3.96 17.46 -2.37
N TYR A 246 -2.80 18.10 -2.36
CA TYR A 246 -1.91 18.19 -1.20
C TYR A 246 -1.70 19.67 -0.81
N LYS A 247 -1.75 19.96 0.49
CA LYS A 247 -1.72 21.30 1.09
C LYS A 247 -0.46 22.09 0.75
N ALA A 248 0.69 21.45 0.64
CA ALA A 248 1.97 22.14 0.58
C ALA A 248 2.21 23.03 1.83
N ASN A 249 3.17 23.94 1.78
CA ASN A 249 3.40 24.94 2.83
C ASN A 249 2.48 26.16 2.63
N SER A 250 1.17 25.94 2.61
CA SER A 250 0.14 26.94 2.39
C SER A 250 -0.88 26.94 3.52
N LYS A 251 -1.71 27.98 3.61
CA LYS A 251 -2.81 28.07 4.57
C LYS A 251 -4.10 27.37 4.08
N VAL A 252 -4.06 26.80 2.87
CA VAL A 252 -5.22 26.18 2.23
C VAL A 252 -5.63 24.92 2.98
N ASN A 253 -6.93 24.77 3.24
CA ASN A 253 -7.52 23.53 3.70
C ASN A 253 -7.94 22.71 2.46
N CYS A 254 -7.26 21.60 2.23
CA CYS A 254 -7.50 20.76 1.04
C CYS A 254 -8.93 20.22 0.98
N LEU A 255 -9.47 19.77 2.12
CA LEU A 255 -10.83 19.22 2.17
C LEU A 255 -11.87 20.27 1.83
N GLU A 256 -11.77 21.48 2.39
CA GLU A 256 -12.68 22.59 2.07
C GLU A 256 -12.55 23.04 0.62
N LEU A 257 -11.31 23.17 0.10
CA LEU A 257 -11.06 23.53 -1.30
C LEU A 257 -11.67 22.54 -2.29
N ALA A 258 -11.63 21.26 -1.96
CA ALA A 258 -12.14 20.19 -2.82
C ALA A 258 -13.60 19.77 -2.52
N LYS A 259 -14.25 20.37 -1.53
CA LYS A 259 -15.60 20.00 -1.03
C LYS A 259 -16.67 19.97 -2.13
N ILE A 260 -16.64 20.92 -3.07
CA ILE A 260 -17.60 21.00 -4.18
C ILE A 260 -17.53 19.76 -5.12
N TYR A 261 -16.47 18.96 -5.04
CA TYR A 261 -16.26 17.77 -5.84
C TYR A 261 -16.57 16.47 -5.10
N ASN A 262 -17.31 16.54 -3.97
CA ASN A 262 -17.58 15.39 -3.11
C ASN A 262 -16.30 14.64 -2.69
N SER A 263 -15.29 15.42 -2.28
CA SER A 263 -13.99 14.92 -1.87
C SER A 263 -14.04 14.22 -0.51
N PHE A 264 -13.05 13.38 -0.26
CA PHE A 264 -12.77 12.80 1.06
C PHE A 264 -11.29 13.02 1.42
N GLY A 265 -10.99 13.07 2.70
CA GLY A 265 -9.61 13.28 3.17
C GLY A 265 -9.53 14.09 4.45
N THR A 266 -8.52 14.94 4.54
CA THR A 266 -8.22 15.82 5.66
C THR A 266 -7.93 17.24 5.15
N ASP A 267 -7.66 18.18 6.06
CA ASP A 267 -7.18 19.53 5.73
C ASP A 267 -5.81 19.54 5.01
N TYR A 268 -5.02 18.48 5.15
CA TYR A 268 -3.70 18.32 4.49
C TYR A 268 -3.76 17.66 3.12
N ARG A 269 -4.76 16.79 2.90
CA ARG A 269 -4.92 16.06 1.65
C ARG A 269 -6.38 15.76 1.36
N ALA A 270 -6.81 16.01 0.12
CA ALA A 270 -8.12 15.61 -0.36
C ALA A 270 -8.01 14.75 -1.63
N THR A 271 -8.96 13.83 -1.80
CA THR A 271 -9.07 12.97 -2.96
C THR A 271 -10.49 13.04 -3.51
N PHE A 272 -10.61 13.12 -4.84
CA PHE A 272 -11.90 13.15 -5.52
C PHE A 272 -11.80 12.57 -6.95
N VAL A 273 -12.94 12.24 -7.54
CA VAL A 273 -13.02 11.60 -8.86
C VAL A 273 -14.08 12.30 -9.70
N LEU A 274 -13.75 12.67 -10.93
CA LEU A 274 -14.63 13.38 -11.85
C LEU A 274 -14.63 12.73 -13.24
N SER A 275 -15.72 12.91 -13.99
CA SER A 275 -15.82 12.49 -15.37
C SER A 275 -15.10 13.44 -16.36
N SER A 276 -14.74 14.65 -15.91
CA SER A 276 -14.09 15.67 -16.74
C SER A 276 -12.81 16.19 -16.11
N LEU A 277 -11.89 16.64 -16.94
CA LEU A 277 -10.67 17.30 -16.51
C LEU A 277 -10.97 18.72 -16.01
N ILE A 278 -10.70 18.99 -14.71
CA ILE A 278 -10.94 20.30 -14.09
C ILE A 278 -9.70 21.21 -14.03
N ALA A 279 -8.54 20.67 -14.41
CA ALA A 279 -7.27 21.40 -14.45
C ALA A 279 -6.65 21.29 -15.85
N PRO A 280 -7.30 21.83 -16.91
CA PRO A 280 -6.78 21.71 -18.26
C PRO A 280 -5.49 22.52 -18.42
N ARG A 281 -4.52 21.93 -19.08
CA ARG A 281 -3.33 22.62 -19.56
C ARG A 281 -3.67 23.38 -20.83
N LYS A 282 -3.08 24.56 -21.07
CA LYS A 282 -3.24 25.27 -22.34
C LYS A 282 -2.63 24.42 -23.48
N GLU A 283 -3.35 24.28 -24.59
CA GLU A 283 -3.05 23.33 -25.70
C GLU A 283 -1.62 23.32 -26.24
N LYS A 284 -0.89 24.42 -26.15
CA LYS A 284 0.47 24.56 -26.72
C LYS A 284 1.55 23.71 -26.00
N GLU A 285 1.23 23.05 -24.91
CA GLU A 285 2.22 22.34 -24.07
C GLU A 285 2.13 20.81 -24.17
N TRP A 286 1.22 20.23 -24.97
CA TRP A 286 1.01 18.78 -25.06
C TRP A 286 2.13 18.00 -25.77
N GLU A 287 2.91 18.63 -26.62
CA GLU A 287 3.93 17.93 -27.43
C GLU A 287 5.14 17.45 -26.61
N SER A 288 5.45 18.11 -25.48
CA SER A 288 6.57 17.71 -24.61
C SER A 288 6.27 16.45 -23.76
N LEU A 289 5.00 16.06 -23.60
CA LEU A 289 4.59 14.94 -22.73
C LEU A 289 4.82 13.54 -23.32
N LYS A 290 5.03 13.42 -24.65
CA LYS A 290 5.30 12.11 -25.29
C LYS A 290 6.59 11.47 -24.81
N TRP A 291 7.58 12.25 -24.44
CA TRP A 291 8.89 11.77 -23.97
C TRP A 291 8.88 11.25 -22.53
N TRP A 292 7.95 11.71 -21.71
CA TRP A 292 7.91 11.36 -20.28
C TRP A 292 7.47 9.92 -20.00
N LYS A 293 6.53 9.40 -20.79
CA LYS A 293 6.11 7.99 -20.70
C LYS A 293 7.25 7.01 -20.98
N ILE A 294 8.21 7.42 -21.79
CA ILE A 294 9.36 6.58 -22.17
C ILE A 294 10.41 6.56 -21.05
N SER A 295 10.66 7.70 -20.41
CA SER A 295 11.70 7.81 -19.36
C SER A 295 11.28 7.13 -18.04
N LEU A 296 10.02 7.21 -17.62
CA LEU A 296 9.54 6.51 -16.41
C LEU A 296 9.45 4.99 -16.61
N LEU A 297 9.14 4.52 -17.82
CA LEU A 297 9.13 3.09 -18.14
C LEU A 297 10.54 2.47 -18.15
N ILE A 298 11.57 3.26 -18.41
CA ILE A 298 12.98 2.82 -18.37
C ILE A 298 13.47 2.74 -16.91
N LEU A 299 13.02 3.63 -16.03
CA LEU A 299 13.41 3.67 -14.62
C LEU A 299 12.72 2.60 -13.75
N VAL A 300 11.60 2.05 -14.20
CA VAL A 300 10.90 0.92 -13.53
C VAL A 300 11.44 -0.44 -13.99
N LYS A 301 12.38 -0.46 -14.98
CA LYS A 301 12.98 -1.71 -15.50
C LYS A 301 14.48 -1.84 -15.25
N ILE A 302 15.08 -0.91 -14.49
CA ILE A 302 16.42 -1.02 -13.91
C ILE A 302 16.30 -1.29 -12.42
#